data_c4b3262250cd1b6e348b9f0de99266c8
#
_entry.id   c4b3262250cd1b6e348b9f0de99266c8
#
_cell.length_a   1.000
_cell.length_b   1.000
_cell.length_c   1.000
_cell.angle_alpha   90.00
_cell.angle_beta   90.00
_cell.angle_gamma   90.00
#
_symmetry.space_group_name_H-M   'P 1'
#
loop_
_entity.id
_entity.type
_entity.pdbx_description
1 polymer ?
#
loop_
_entity_poly.entity_id
_entity_poly.type
_entity_poly.pdbx_seq_one_letter_code
_entity_poly.pdbx_strand_id
1 'polypeptide(L)'
;MKKSIGIFLIFNLSFALAQSISGTVTDENGNGLAGANVTVDGTNLGAAADASGSYSINGVSTGSYTVSASFIGYNTASKSVRVSDGGGSANFSLSVDALAGGDVFVTGTRSAGRTAMKSPSPIDGFSSESLRRQGNGDMTETLKNQVPSFNATPLTGDGAAFVRPTSMRGLPPDNTLVLTNSKRRHRSALISHFGAAMNVGAQAVDIGMIPSISIKRLEVLRDGAAAQYGSDAIAGVMNFLLKGNNSGYEIH
;
A
#
# COMPACT_ATOMS: atom_id res chain seq x y z
N MET A 1 -42.50 -60.74 -43.64
CA MET A 1 -41.07 -60.44 -43.34
C MET A 1 -40.92 -58.97 -42.89
N LYS A 2 -40.85 -58.73 -41.58
CA LYS A 2 -40.66 -57.33 -41.01
C LYS A 2 -39.18 -57.15 -40.80
N LYS A 3 -38.55 -56.23 -41.53
CA LYS A 3 -37.16 -55.81 -41.31
C LYS A 3 -37.13 -54.76 -40.17
N SER A 4 -36.53 -55.14 -39.05
CA SER A 4 -36.28 -54.23 -37.93
C SER A 4 -34.95 -53.48 -38.21
N ILE A 5 -35.02 -52.16 -38.36
CA ILE A 5 -33.87 -51.33 -38.53
C ILE A 5 -33.47 -50.83 -37.09
N GLY A 6 -32.40 -51.45 -36.58
CA GLY A 6 -31.83 -51.02 -35.31
C GLY A 6 -31.06 -49.68 -35.49
N ILE A 7 -31.56 -48.62 -34.91
CA ILE A 7 -30.83 -47.32 -34.81
C ILE A 7 -29.77 -47.49 -33.72
N PHE A 8 -28.50 -47.52 -34.13
CA PHE A 8 -27.35 -47.52 -33.23
C PHE A 8 -27.04 -46.07 -32.83
N LEU A 9 -27.50 -45.64 -31.63
CA LEU A 9 -27.21 -44.33 -31.08
C LEU A 9 -25.76 -44.32 -30.58
N ILE A 10 -24.85 -43.73 -31.37
CA ILE A 10 -23.45 -43.52 -30.95
C ILE A 10 -23.45 -42.34 -29.96
N PHE A 11 -23.34 -42.66 -28.68
CA PHE A 11 -23.15 -41.67 -27.62
C PHE A 11 -21.70 -41.23 -27.66
N ASN A 12 -21.42 -40.07 -28.31
CA ASN A 12 -20.11 -39.43 -28.25
C ASN A 12 -19.90 -38.87 -26.83
N LEU A 13 -19.22 -39.62 -25.97
CA LEU A 13 -18.76 -39.16 -24.68
C LEU A 13 -17.53 -38.29 -24.92
N SER A 14 -17.73 -36.99 -25.07
CA SER A 14 -16.63 -36.01 -25.10
C SER A 14 -15.99 -35.98 -23.72
N PHE A 15 -14.87 -36.67 -23.57
CA PHE A 15 -13.99 -36.47 -22.42
C PHE A 15 -13.42 -35.03 -22.52
N ALA A 16 -13.98 -34.09 -21.77
CA ALA A 16 -13.33 -32.84 -21.53
C ALA A 16 -12.06 -33.13 -20.73
N LEU A 17 -10.92 -33.17 -21.40
CA LEU A 17 -9.62 -33.26 -20.73
C LEU A 17 -9.42 -31.96 -19.94
N ALA A 18 -9.59 -32.08 -18.63
CA ALA A 18 -9.29 -30.98 -17.72
C ALA A 18 -7.79 -30.73 -17.75
N GLN A 19 -7.40 -29.55 -18.16
CA GLN A 19 -6.01 -29.14 -18.25
C GLN A 19 -5.53 -28.57 -16.89
N SER A 20 -4.23 -28.36 -16.75
CA SER A 20 -3.64 -27.74 -15.55
C SER A 20 -2.89 -26.46 -15.89
N ILE A 21 -2.86 -25.54 -14.93
CA ILE A 21 -1.94 -24.41 -14.93
C ILE A 21 -0.89 -24.67 -13.85
N SER A 22 0.38 -24.68 -14.24
CA SER A 22 1.48 -24.93 -13.32
C SER A 22 2.53 -23.82 -13.40
N GLY A 23 3.37 -23.73 -12.37
CA GLY A 23 4.44 -22.76 -12.33
C GLY A 23 5.07 -22.64 -10.94
N THR A 24 5.82 -21.58 -10.74
CA THR A 24 6.49 -21.28 -9.48
C THR A 24 6.15 -19.89 -8.98
N VAL A 25 6.10 -19.73 -7.67
CA VAL A 25 6.00 -18.41 -6.99
C VAL A 25 7.27 -18.21 -6.17
N THR A 26 8.02 -17.18 -6.50
CA THR A 26 9.30 -16.85 -5.84
C THR A 26 9.28 -15.42 -5.32
N ASP A 27 10.23 -15.10 -4.44
CA ASP A 27 10.58 -13.72 -4.10
C ASP A 27 11.49 -13.09 -5.18
N GLU A 28 11.88 -11.83 -4.99
CA GLU A 28 12.79 -11.10 -5.88
C GLU A 28 14.21 -11.70 -5.92
N ASN A 29 14.59 -12.51 -4.93
CA ASN A 29 15.87 -13.19 -4.85
C ASN A 29 15.83 -14.60 -5.46
N GLY A 30 14.65 -15.04 -5.93
CA GLY A 30 14.45 -16.36 -6.51
C GLY A 30 14.17 -17.47 -5.50
N ASN A 31 13.93 -17.15 -4.21
CA ASN A 31 13.56 -18.15 -3.21
C ASN A 31 12.07 -18.49 -3.36
N GLY A 32 11.72 -19.78 -3.31
CA GLY A 32 10.33 -20.24 -3.39
C GLY A 32 9.49 -19.78 -2.21
N LEU A 33 8.29 -19.29 -2.49
CA LEU A 33 7.32 -18.84 -1.47
C LEU A 33 6.34 -19.96 -1.13
N ALA A 34 6.71 -20.79 -0.18
CA ALA A 34 5.87 -21.90 0.30
C ALA A 34 4.54 -21.40 0.89
N GLY A 35 3.42 -21.95 0.43
CA GLY A 35 2.08 -21.54 0.85
C GLY A 35 1.53 -20.31 0.14
N ALA A 36 2.22 -19.78 -0.89
CA ALA A 36 1.64 -18.73 -1.73
C ALA A 36 0.35 -19.21 -2.39
N ASN A 37 -0.69 -18.40 -2.34
CA ASN A 37 -1.99 -18.73 -2.93
C ASN A 37 -2.05 -18.27 -4.38
N VAL A 38 -2.37 -19.18 -5.29
CA VAL A 38 -2.54 -18.90 -6.72
C VAL A 38 -3.96 -19.21 -7.14
N THR A 39 -4.65 -18.24 -7.73
CA THR A 39 -6.05 -18.34 -8.13
C THR A 39 -6.24 -18.00 -9.60
N VAL A 40 -7.25 -18.60 -10.22
CA VAL A 40 -7.70 -18.25 -11.57
C VAL A 40 -8.88 -17.29 -11.44
N ASP A 41 -8.70 -16.05 -11.84
CA ASP A 41 -9.68 -14.98 -11.66
C ASP A 41 -11.01 -15.33 -12.38
N GLY A 42 -12.12 -15.02 -11.71
CA GLY A 42 -13.46 -15.35 -12.22
C GLY A 42 -13.87 -16.81 -12.07
N THR A 43 -13.06 -17.64 -11.41
CA THR A 43 -13.37 -19.05 -11.11
C THR A 43 -13.14 -19.36 -9.62
N ASN A 44 -13.54 -20.57 -9.18
CA ASN A 44 -13.22 -21.05 -7.84
C ASN A 44 -11.97 -21.95 -7.83
N LEU A 45 -11.16 -21.92 -8.90
CA LEU A 45 -9.98 -22.74 -9.04
C LEU A 45 -8.75 -22.02 -8.48
N GLY A 46 -7.95 -22.75 -7.71
CA GLY A 46 -6.71 -22.26 -7.14
C GLY A 46 -5.90 -23.36 -6.50
N ALA A 47 -4.65 -23.06 -6.17
CA ALA A 47 -3.75 -23.96 -5.46
C ALA A 47 -2.79 -23.15 -4.57
N ALA A 48 -2.33 -23.77 -3.49
CA ALA A 48 -1.21 -23.25 -2.70
C ALA A 48 0.10 -23.79 -3.25
N ALA A 49 1.14 -22.97 -3.23
CA ALA A 49 2.48 -23.39 -3.60
C ALA A 49 3.09 -24.31 -2.53
N ASP A 50 3.85 -25.30 -2.96
CA ASP A 50 4.57 -26.23 -2.10
C ASP A 50 5.82 -25.59 -1.43
N ALA A 51 6.63 -26.43 -0.74
CA ALA A 51 7.82 -25.97 -0.06
C ALA A 51 8.89 -25.37 -0.99
N SER A 52 8.85 -25.69 -2.28
CA SER A 52 9.74 -25.14 -3.30
C SER A 52 9.17 -23.90 -4.01
N GLY A 53 7.94 -23.51 -3.67
CA GLY A 53 7.19 -22.46 -4.36
C GLY A 53 6.48 -22.94 -5.61
N SER A 54 6.47 -24.26 -5.91
CA SER A 54 5.81 -24.83 -7.09
C SER A 54 4.32 -25.03 -6.85
N TYR A 55 3.49 -24.80 -7.87
CA TYR A 55 2.05 -25.00 -7.78
C TYR A 55 1.47 -25.67 -9.03
N SER A 56 0.30 -26.29 -8.89
CA SER A 56 -0.48 -26.85 -10.00
C SER A 56 -1.96 -26.70 -9.71
N ILE A 57 -2.68 -26.03 -10.61
CA ILE A 57 -4.14 -25.84 -10.57
C ILE A 57 -4.74 -26.77 -11.63
N ASN A 58 -5.46 -27.79 -11.20
CA ASN A 58 -6.09 -28.77 -12.09
C ASN A 58 -7.54 -28.37 -12.39
N GLY A 59 -8.09 -28.95 -13.47
CA GLY A 59 -9.50 -28.75 -13.81
C GLY A 59 -9.78 -27.48 -14.61
N VAL A 60 -8.77 -26.87 -15.21
CA VAL A 60 -8.93 -25.66 -16.01
C VAL A 60 -9.30 -26.04 -17.44
N SER A 61 -10.35 -25.45 -18.00
CA SER A 61 -10.72 -25.63 -19.41
C SER A 61 -9.76 -24.89 -20.33
N THR A 62 -9.70 -25.25 -21.61
CA THR A 62 -8.95 -24.46 -22.61
C THR A 62 -9.52 -23.05 -22.73
N GLY A 63 -8.65 -22.04 -22.75
CA GLY A 63 -9.07 -20.64 -22.78
C GLY A 63 -7.96 -19.68 -22.38
N SER A 64 -8.31 -18.40 -22.27
CA SER A 64 -7.41 -17.37 -21.74
C SER A 64 -7.93 -16.90 -20.38
N TYR A 65 -7.06 -16.92 -19.38
CA TYR A 65 -7.38 -16.62 -18.00
C TYR A 65 -6.39 -15.60 -17.43
N THR A 66 -6.83 -14.82 -16.47
CA THR A 66 -5.94 -14.09 -15.59
C THR A 66 -5.68 -14.96 -14.36
N VAL A 67 -4.43 -15.18 -14.05
CA VAL A 67 -3.98 -15.93 -12.88
C VAL A 67 -3.30 -14.96 -11.94
N SER A 68 -3.70 -14.97 -10.67
CA SER A 68 -3.21 -14.08 -9.63
C SER A 68 -2.50 -14.87 -8.54
N ALA A 69 -1.28 -14.45 -8.19
CA ALA A 69 -0.51 -15.03 -7.10
C ALA A 69 -0.39 -14.03 -5.95
N SER A 70 -0.67 -14.49 -4.73
CA SER A 70 -0.61 -13.68 -3.50
C SER A 70 0.08 -14.45 -2.37
N PHE A 71 0.82 -13.72 -1.54
CA PHE A 71 1.45 -14.27 -0.34
C PHE A 71 1.48 -13.19 0.75
N ILE A 72 1.36 -13.60 2.02
CA ILE A 72 1.37 -12.66 3.15
C ILE A 72 2.72 -11.93 3.17
N GLY A 73 2.68 -10.61 3.16
CA GLY A 73 3.89 -9.77 3.14
C GLY A 73 4.43 -9.46 1.74
N TYR A 74 3.71 -9.83 0.68
CA TYR A 74 4.11 -9.58 -0.71
C TYR A 74 2.99 -8.94 -1.52
N ASN A 75 3.37 -8.16 -2.53
CA ASN A 75 2.43 -7.60 -3.49
C ASN A 75 1.85 -8.71 -4.37
N THR A 76 0.54 -8.67 -4.58
CA THR A 76 -0.12 -9.58 -5.51
C THR A 76 0.35 -9.32 -6.94
N ALA A 77 0.66 -10.37 -7.68
CA ALA A 77 1.01 -10.30 -9.09
C ALA A 77 -0.01 -11.08 -9.92
N SER A 78 -0.40 -10.54 -11.09
CA SER A 78 -1.33 -11.18 -12.01
C SER A 78 -0.71 -11.31 -13.39
N LYS A 79 -1.00 -12.42 -14.08
CA LYS A 79 -0.57 -12.70 -15.46
C LYS A 79 -1.68 -13.31 -16.28
N SER A 80 -1.76 -12.92 -17.55
CA SER A 80 -2.62 -13.61 -18.51
C SER A 80 -1.97 -14.91 -18.97
N VAL A 81 -2.71 -16.00 -18.89
CA VAL A 81 -2.27 -17.35 -19.24
C VAL A 81 -3.23 -17.94 -20.27
N ARG A 82 -2.69 -18.45 -21.37
CA ARG A 82 -3.46 -19.22 -22.33
C ARG A 82 -3.30 -20.71 -22.03
N VAL A 83 -4.41 -21.37 -21.77
CA VAL A 83 -4.48 -22.81 -21.53
C VAL A 83 -4.88 -23.50 -22.82
N SER A 84 -4.03 -24.39 -23.30
CA SER A 84 -4.25 -25.25 -24.47
C SER A 84 -4.29 -26.73 -24.05
N ASP A 85 -4.36 -27.67 -25.00
CA ASP A 85 -4.40 -29.12 -24.74
C ASP A 85 -3.21 -29.67 -23.94
N GLY A 86 -2.10 -28.90 -23.87
CA GLY A 86 -0.92 -29.19 -23.04
C GLY A 86 -0.90 -28.49 -21.70
N GLY A 87 -1.99 -27.81 -21.31
CA GLY A 87 -2.05 -26.98 -20.11
C GLY A 87 -1.55 -25.55 -20.34
N GLY A 88 -1.35 -24.83 -19.24
CA GLY A 88 -0.79 -23.48 -19.18
C GLY A 88 0.35 -23.38 -18.17
N SER A 89 1.20 -22.36 -18.31
CA SER A 89 2.28 -22.10 -17.35
C SER A 89 2.35 -20.63 -16.98
N ALA A 90 2.54 -20.35 -15.69
CA ALA A 90 2.80 -19.01 -15.19
C ALA A 90 3.75 -19.03 -13.99
N ASN A 91 4.88 -18.35 -14.12
CA ASN A 91 5.81 -18.14 -13.00
C ASN A 91 5.65 -16.71 -12.48
N PHE A 92 5.62 -16.56 -11.16
CA PHE A 92 5.46 -15.30 -10.47
C PHE A 92 6.71 -15.01 -9.64
N SER A 93 7.21 -13.78 -9.73
CA SER A 93 8.15 -13.23 -8.79
C SER A 93 7.42 -12.12 -8.04
N LEU A 94 7.21 -12.33 -6.74
CA LEU A 94 6.50 -11.38 -5.90
C LEU A 94 7.50 -10.45 -5.22
N SER A 95 7.25 -9.17 -5.30
CA SER A 95 7.98 -8.18 -4.52
C SER A 95 7.44 -8.11 -3.09
N VAL A 96 8.30 -7.88 -2.12
CA VAL A 96 7.86 -7.67 -0.74
C VAL A 96 6.90 -6.50 -0.70
N ASP A 97 5.69 -6.76 -0.19
CA ASP A 97 4.79 -5.67 0.17
C ASP A 97 5.29 -5.05 1.47
N ALA A 98 5.98 -3.94 1.34
CA ALA A 98 6.48 -3.18 2.48
C ALA A 98 5.37 -2.76 3.47
N LEU A 99 4.10 -2.94 3.10
CA LEU A 99 2.94 -2.63 3.93
C LEU A 99 2.35 -3.86 4.65
N ALA A 100 2.47 -5.06 4.08
CA ALA A 100 1.85 -6.27 4.63
C ALA A 100 2.79 -7.10 5.54
N GLY A 101 4.09 -6.96 5.40
CA GLY A 101 5.10 -7.73 6.13
C GLY A 101 5.76 -6.98 7.29
N GLY A 102 4.97 -6.30 8.15
CA GLY A 102 5.51 -5.44 9.22
C GLY A 102 6.18 -4.21 8.62
N ASP A 103 5.45 -3.11 8.56
CA ASP A 103 5.87 -1.84 7.93
C ASP A 103 7.34 -1.51 8.20
N VAL A 104 8.14 -1.48 7.14
CA VAL A 104 9.51 -0.97 7.19
C VAL A 104 9.44 0.54 7.16
N PHE A 105 9.69 1.19 8.29
CA PHE A 105 9.70 2.64 8.41
C PHE A 105 11.08 3.20 8.12
N VAL A 106 11.10 4.29 7.37
CA VAL A 106 12.32 5.03 7.03
C VAL A 106 12.57 6.13 8.05
N THR A 107 11.50 6.58 8.71
CA THR A 107 11.53 7.66 9.70
C THR A 107 12.06 7.14 11.04
N GLY A 108 12.85 7.93 11.72
CA GLY A 108 13.36 7.60 13.05
C GLY A 108 14.58 6.67 13.07
N THR A 109 15.21 6.38 11.93
CA THR A 109 16.41 5.52 11.88
C THR A 109 17.45 6.04 10.88
N ARG A 110 18.72 5.88 11.22
CA ARG A 110 19.86 6.07 10.30
C ARG A 110 20.28 4.77 9.63
N SER A 111 19.74 3.64 10.09
CA SER A 111 19.99 2.30 9.52
C SER A 111 18.91 1.95 8.51
N ALA A 112 19.17 1.03 7.60
CA ALA A 112 18.17 0.51 6.68
C ALA A 112 16.93 0.04 7.43
N GLY A 113 15.77 0.36 6.89
CA GLY A 113 14.41 0.25 7.40
C GLY A 113 14.17 -0.71 8.57
N ARG A 114 13.51 -0.19 9.60
CA ARG A 114 13.08 -0.99 10.76
C ARG A 114 11.56 -1.18 10.72
N THR A 115 11.09 -2.29 11.24
CA THR A 115 9.66 -2.47 11.49
C THR A 115 9.21 -1.61 12.67
N ALA A 116 7.93 -1.22 12.73
CA ALA A 116 7.34 -0.45 13.83
C ALA A 116 7.64 -1.09 15.19
N MET A 117 7.57 -2.42 15.26
CA MET A 117 7.81 -3.19 16.48
C MET A 117 9.27 -3.17 16.99
N LYS A 118 10.22 -2.86 16.11
CA LYS A 118 11.67 -2.76 16.46
C LYS A 118 12.12 -1.32 16.63
N SER A 119 11.23 -0.35 16.49
CA SER A 119 11.54 1.07 16.73
C SER A 119 11.51 1.38 18.22
N PRO A 120 12.52 2.07 18.79
CA PRO A 120 12.47 2.52 20.17
C PRO A 120 11.40 3.60 20.42
N SER A 121 10.92 4.25 19.38
CA SER A 121 9.87 5.27 19.43
C SER A 121 8.65 4.81 18.63
N PRO A 122 7.42 5.11 19.07
CA PRO A 122 6.21 4.70 18.39
C PRO A 122 6.08 5.38 17.02
N ILE A 123 6.06 4.57 15.97
CA ILE A 123 5.86 5.03 14.58
C ILE A 123 4.57 4.43 14.07
N ASP A 124 3.66 5.28 13.60
CA ASP A 124 2.45 4.86 12.91
C ASP A 124 2.62 5.00 11.41
N GLY A 125 2.15 4.01 10.66
CA GLY A 125 2.11 4.02 9.20
C GLY A 125 0.68 4.07 8.70
N PHE A 126 0.41 4.96 7.75
CA PHE A 126 -0.88 5.11 7.10
C PHE A 126 -0.71 4.91 5.59
N SER A 127 -1.34 3.88 5.05
CA SER A 127 -1.32 3.61 3.60
C SER A 127 -2.16 4.63 2.84
N SER A 128 -1.91 4.78 1.54
CA SER A 128 -2.74 5.65 0.67
C SER A 128 -4.22 5.26 0.71
N GLU A 129 -4.51 3.97 0.80
CA GLU A 129 -5.88 3.48 0.89
C GLU A 129 -6.55 3.87 2.21
N SER A 130 -5.84 3.72 3.34
CA SER A 130 -6.32 4.13 4.66
C SER A 130 -6.62 5.63 4.71
N LEU A 131 -5.76 6.47 4.11
CA LEU A 131 -5.95 7.90 4.01
C LEU A 131 -7.17 8.28 3.14
N ARG A 132 -7.41 7.56 2.03
CA ARG A 132 -8.53 7.82 1.11
C ARG A 132 -9.88 7.31 1.60
N ARG A 133 -9.92 6.21 2.37
CA ARG A 133 -11.18 5.67 2.92
C ARG A 133 -11.96 6.67 3.77
N GLN A 134 -11.32 7.70 4.26
CA GLN A 134 -11.96 8.76 5.03
C GLN A 134 -12.88 9.66 4.17
N GLY A 135 -12.82 9.56 2.84
CA GLY A 135 -13.70 10.32 1.93
C GLY A 135 -13.54 11.84 2.01
N ASN A 136 -12.52 12.32 2.71
CA ASN A 136 -12.28 13.73 2.92
C ASN A 136 -11.15 14.21 2.02
N GLY A 137 -11.41 15.21 1.19
CA GLY A 137 -10.40 15.80 0.30
C GLY A 137 -9.34 16.61 1.05
N ASP A 138 -9.61 16.99 2.30
CA ASP A 138 -8.66 17.75 3.13
C ASP A 138 -7.81 16.78 3.97
N MET A 139 -6.50 16.80 3.71
CA MET A 139 -5.50 16.03 4.45
C MET A 139 -5.52 16.32 5.95
N THR A 140 -5.81 17.55 6.33
CA THR A 140 -5.87 17.98 7.72
C THR A 140 -6.95 17.26 8.49
N GLU A 141 -8.14 17.15 7.92
CA GLU A 141 -9.27 16.45 8.54
C GLU A 141 -9.00 14.93 8.60
N THR A 142 -8.39 14.38 7.55
CA THR A 142 -7.96 12.98 7.55
C THR A 142 -6.99 12.69 8.70
N LEU A 143 -6.02 13.56 8.92
CA LEU A 143 -5.01 13.39 9.97
C LEU A 143 -5.58 13.56 11.38
N LYS A 144 -6.51 14.48 11.60
CA LYS A 144 -7.21 14.62 12.88
C LYS A 144 -7.87 13.32 13.33
N ASN A 145 -8.44 12.58 12.38
CA ASN A 145 -9.15 11.34 12.67
C ASN A 145 -8.21 10.14 12.86
N GLN A 146 -7.04 10.15 12.24
CA GLN A 146 -6.14 9.00 12.23
C GLN A 146 -4.95 9.14 13.18
N VAL A 147 -4.47 10.36 13.42
CA VAL A 147 -3.29 10.63 14.25
C VAL A 147 -3.73 11.25 15.58
N PRO A 148 -3.78 10.48 16.68
CA PRO A 148 -4.35 10.94 17.96
C PRO A 148 -3.69 12.17 18.55
N SER A 149 -2.42 12.41 18.23
CA SER A 149 -1.66 13.56 18.74
C SER A 149 -1.69 14.78 17.80
N PHE A 150 -2.30 14.64 16.62
CA PHE A 150 -2.38 15.69 15.63
C PHE A 150 -3.48 16.70 15.98
N ASN A 151 -3.12 17.96 15.95
CA ASN A 151 -4.05 19.06 16.14
C ASN A 151 -3.91 20.04 14.97
N ALA A 152 -5.01 20.35 14.32
CA ALA A 152 -5.10 21.41 13.34
C ALA A 152 -6.36 22.21 13.62
N THR A 153 -6.17 23.42 14.06
CA THR A 153 -7.28 24.36 14.24
C THR A 153 -7.38 25.20 12.98
N PRO A 154 -8.49 25.14 12.25
CA PRO A 154 -8.71 26.06 11.15
C PRO A 154 -8.77 27.48 11.72
N LEU A 155 -7.87 28.33 11.25
CA LEU A 155 -7.87 29.74 11.60
C LEU A 155 -8.76 30.51 10.63
N THR A 156 -9.65 31.28 11.18
CA THR A 156 -10.46 32.24 10.43
C THR A 156 -10.00 33.64 10.81
N GLY A 157 -9.70 34.48 9.83
CA GLY A 157 -9.53 35.93 10.04
C GLY A 157 -8.12 36.52 9.84
N ASP A 158 -7.09 35.70 9.61
CA ASP A 158 -5.80 36.18 9.18
C ASP A 158 -5.23 35.32 8.05
N GLY A 159 -3.98 35.59 7.62
CA GLY A 159 -3.30 34.82 6.61
C GLY A 159 -3.16 33.32 6.95
N ALA A 160 -3.30 32.94 8.21
CA ALA A 160 -3.27 31.55 8.64
C ALA A 160 -4.52 30.75 8.20
N ALA A 161 -5.59 31.42 7.76
CA ALA A 161 -6.73 30.76 7.15
C ALA A 161 -6.38 30.03 5.84
N PHE A 162 -5.32 30.44 5.17
CA PHE A 162 -4.85 29.85 3.90
C PHE A 162 -3.80 28.77 4.08
N VAL A 163 -3.22 28.62 5.27
CA VAL A 163 -2.19 27.63 5.59
C VAL A 163 -2.82 26.51 6.41
N ARG A 164 -2.42 25.27 6.13
CA ARG A 164 -2.80 24.10 6.94
C ARG A 164 -1.65 23.71 7.85
N PRO A 165 -1.55 24.36 9.05
CA PRO A 165 -0.45 24.12 9.97
C PRO A 165 -0.52 22.70 10.53
N THR A 166 0.64 22.12 10.77
CA THR A 166 0.78 20.84 11.47
C THR A 166 1.19 21.11 12.91
N SER A 167 0.42 20.65 13.85
CA SER A 167 0.75 20.70 15.27
C SER A 167 0.55 19.31 15.87
N MET A 168 1.47 18.88 16.68
CA MET A 168 1.37 17.60 17.39
C MET A 168 1.55 17.83 18.89
N ARG A 169 0.83 17.04 19.70
CA ARG A 169 0.96 17.03 21.17
C ARG A 169 0.70 18.39 21.82
N GLY A 170 -0.07 19.26 21.17
CA GLY A 170 -0.37 20.61 21.65
C GLY A 170 0.82 21.57 21.62
N LEU A 171 1.92 21.20 20.97
CA LEU A 171 3.09 22.05 20.81
C LEU A 171 2.97 22.95 19.58
N PRO A 172 3.69 24.08 19.52
CA PRO A 172 3.72 24.93 18.34
C PRO A 172 4.09 24.16 17.07
N PRO A 173 3.59 24.59 15.90
CA PRO A 173 3.87 23.90 14.64
C PRO A 173 5.35 23.88 14.25
N ASP A 174 6.16 24.80 14.77
CA ASP A 174 7.63 24.80 14.59
C ASP A 174 8.32 23.58 15.19
N ASN A 175 7.66 22.89 16.13
CA ASN A 175 8.17 21.71 16.80
C ASN A 175 7.75 20.41 16.12
N THR A 176 6.97 20.48 15.04
CA THR A 176 6.58 19.32 14.23
C THR A 176 7.32 19.33 12.91
N LEU A 177 8.25 18.40 12.75
CA LEU A 177 9.03 18.29 11.52
C LEU A 177 8.22 17.58 10.42
N VAL A 178 8.07 18.25 9.29
CA VAL A 178 7.44 17.65 8.10
C VAL A 178 8.49 17.34 7.06
N LEU A 179 8.46 16.09 6.59
CA LEU A 179 9.32 15.58 5.54
C LEU A 179 8.49 15.18 4.32
N THR A 180 9.08 15.29 3.15
CA THR A 180 8.58 14.73 1.89
C THR A 180 9.69 13.86 1.29
N ASN A 181 9.44 12.55 1.13
CA ASN A 181 10.45 11.59 0.73
C ASN A 181 11.74 11.71 1.57
N SER A 182 11.56 11.81 2.90
CA SER A 182 12.64 11.96 3.89
C SER A 182 13.47 13.25 3.79
N LYS A 183 13.05 14.21 2.97
CA LYS A 183 13.66 15.55 2.87
C LYS A 183 12.79 16.56 3.58
N ARG A 184 13.41 17.50 4.31
CA ARG A 184 12.69 18.57 4.99
C ARG A 184 11.84 19.36 4.01
N ARG A 185 10.56 19.52 4.34
CA ARG A 185 9.68 20.41 3.60
C ARG A 185 9.89 21.85 4.09
N HIS A 186 9.85 22.78 3.17
CA HIS A 186 9.93 24.21 3.50
C HIS A 186 8.71 24.64 4.34
N ARG A 187 8.92 25.60 5.20
CA ARG A 187 7.86 26.27 5.95
C ARG A 187 7.12 27.25 5.04
N SER A 188 5.87 27.56 5.38
CA SER A 188 5.13 28.62 4.69
C SER A 188 5.78 29.99 4.96
N ALA A 189 5.52 30.95 4.11
CA ALA A 189 6.00 32.32 4.34
C ALA A 189 5.26 33.04 5.49
N LEU A 190 4.13 32.46 5.95
CA LEU A 190 3.32 33.02 6.99
C LEU A 190 3.95 32.81 8.35
N ILE A 191 4.17 33.92 9.08
CA ILE A 191 4.51 33.92 10.50
C ILE A 191 3.25 34.33 11.26
N SER A 192 2.84 33.55 12.25
CA SER A 192 1.65 33.85 13.04
C SER A 192 1.87 35.11 13.92
N HIS A 193 0.95 36.07 13.79
CA HIS A 193 0.91 37.23 14.66
C HIS A 193 -0.08 37.07 15.82
N PHE A 194 -1.00 36.11 15.72
CA PHE A 194 -2.04 35.83 16.71
C PHE A 194 -1.86 34.46 17.32
N GLY A 195 -1.92 34.37 18.64
CA GLY A 195 -1.60 33.15 19.39
C GLY A 195 -2.68 32.05 19.37
N ALA A 196 -3.84 32.31 18.77
CA ALA A 196 -5.02 31.47 18.97
C ALA A 196 -4.89 30.01 18.47
N ALA A 197 -4.06 29.73 17.47
CA ALA A 197 -3.88 28.38 16.95
C ALA A 197 -2.43 28.01 16.63
N MET A 198 -1.57 28.98 16.52
CA MET A 198 -0.16 28.75 16.23
C MET A 198 0.69 29.66 17.07
N ASN A 199 0.91 29.62 18.23
CA ASN A 199 1.71 30.54 19.06
C ASN A 199 2.32 31.74 18.29
N VAL A 200 2.34 32.91 18.87
CA VAL A 200 2.92 34.12 18.26
C VAL A 200 4.36 33.85 17.82
N GLY A 201 4.69 34.19 16.59
CA GLY A 201 6.00 33.94 15.99
C GLY A 201 6.18 32.59 15.36
N ALA A 202 5.23 31.66 15.49
CA ALA A 202 5.33 30.35 14.89
C ALA A 202 5.16 30.36 13.36
N GLN A 203 5.89 29.50 12.69
CA GLN A 203 5.89 29.35 11.23
C GLN A 203 5.65 27.89 10.84
N ALA A 204 4.45 27.58 10.37
CA ALA A 204 4.06 26.23 10.04
C ALA A 204 4.51 25.77 8.65
N VAL A 205 4.62 24.45 8.49
CA VAL A 205 4.61 23.82 7.16
C VAL A 205 3.15 23.71 6.70
N ASP A 206 2.87 24.08 5.45
CA ASP A 206 1.57 23.88 4.84
C ASP A 206 1.47 22.47 4.23
N ILE A 207 0.67 21.62 4.87
CA ILE A 207 0.41 20.26 4.38
C ILE A 207 -0.75 20.21 3.37
N GLY A 208 -1.59 21.25 3.30
CA GLY A 208 -2.68 21.33 2.32
C GLY A 208 -2.19 21.34 0.88
N MET A 209 -0.93 21.74 0.67
CA MET A 209 -0.27 21.72 -0.63
C MET A 209 0.28 20.34 -1.04
N ILE A 210 0.07 19.29 -0.23
CA ILE A 210 0.45 17.92 -0.58
C ILE A 210 -0.82 17.20 -1.05
N PRO A 211 -0.98 16.93 -2.36
CA PRO A 211 -2.17 16.25 -2.86
C PRO A 211 -2.27 14.84 -2.26
N SER A 212 -3.41 14.50 -1.68
CA SER A 212 -3.63 13.17 -1.06
C SER A 212 -3.41 12.02 -2.05
N ILE A 213 -3.78 12.23 -3.31
CA ILE A 213 -3.59 11.27 -4.40
C ILE A 213 -2.11 10.94 -4.66
N SER A 214 -1.20 11.88 -4.41
CA SER A 214 0.24 11.68 -4.62
C SER A 214 0.91 10.88 -3.50
N ILE A 215 0.23 10.68 -2.38
CA ILE A 215 0.81 10.03 -1.21
C ILE A 215 0.73 8.51 -1.38
N LYS A 216 1.88 7.86 -1.30
CA LYS A 216 2.00 6.40 -1.20
C LYS A 216 1.75 5.94 0.23
N ARG A 217 2.40 6.62 1.19
CA ARG A 217 2.33 6.31 2.62
C ARG A 217 2.70 7.55 3.44
N LEU A 218 2.08 7.68 4.60
CA LEU A 218 2.48 8.63 5.63
C LEU A 218 3.07 7.87 6.82
N GLU A 219 4.22 8.30 7.30
CA GLU A 219 4.85 7.83 8.53
C GLU A 219 4.78 8.92 9.58
N VAL A 220 4.29 8.61 10.77
CA VAL A 220 4.18 9.55 11.87
C VAL A 220 4.96 9.01 13.07
N LEU A 221 6.05 9.68 13.41
CA LEU A 221 6.81 9.44 14.63
C LEU A 221 6.23 10.35 15.71
N ARG A 222 5.55 9.75 16.69
CA ARG A 222 4.81 10.48 17.73
C ARG A 222 5.63 10.92 18.94
N ASP A 223 6.90 10.62 18.95
CA ASP A 223 7.78 10.97 20.07
C ASP A 223 8.83 12.00 19.65
N GLY A 224 9.47 12.62 20.65
CA GLY A 224 10.54 13.58 20.41
C GLY A 224 11.72 12.96 19.67
N ALA A 225 12.00 13.45 18.49
CA ALA A 225 13.08 12.99 17.63
C ALA A 225 14.18 14.07 17.48
N ALA A 226 14.23 15.03 18.41
CA ALA A 226 15.15 16.16 18.37
C ALA A 226 16.61 15.73 18.33
N ALA A 227 16.97 14.65 19.01
CA ALA A 227 18.33 14.12 18.98
C ALA A 227 18.78 13.65 17.58
N GLN A 228 17.83 13.26 16.74
CA GLN A 228 18.10 12.76 15.39
C GLN A 228 17.86 13.81 14.30
N TYR A 229 16.82 14.61 14.46
CA TYR A 229 16.33 15.54 13.44
C TYR A 229 16.52 17.01 13.78
N GLY A 230 16.86 17.36 15.02
CA GLY A 230 16.99 18.74 15.48
C GLY A 230 15.77 19.26 16.23
N SER A 231 15.85 20.52 16.68
CA SER A 231 14.87 21.16 17.57
C SER A 231 13.46 21.28 16.99
N ASP A 232 13.29 21.20 15.69
CA ASP A 232 12.00 21.24 15.01
C ASP A 232 11.27 19.87 14.98
N ALA A 233 11.85 18.85 15.62
CA ALA A 233 11.24 17.53 15.77
C ALA A 233 10.92 17.16 17.24
N ILE A 234 10.69 18.16 18.09
CA ILE A 234 10.38 17.93 19.52
C ILE A 234 9.01 17.30 19.69
N ALA A 235 8.02 17.74 18.93
CA ALA A 235 6.66 17.21 18.97
C ALA A 235 6.52 15.89 18.22
N GLY A 236 7.33 15.68 17.19
CA GLY A 236 7.31 14.51 16.35
C GLY A 236 7.74 14.79 14.92
N VAL A 237 7.66 13.76 14.09
CA VAL A 237 8.01 13.83 12.66
C VAL A 237 6.89 13.25 11.83
N MET A 238 6.51 13.93 10.76
CA MET A 238 5.57 13.45 9.74
C MET A 238 6.31 13.33 8.41
N ASN A 239 6.40 12.13 7.86
CA ASN A 239 7.10 11.88 6.60
C ASN A 239 6.11 11.41 5.54
N PHE A 240 5.85 12.25 4.55
CA PHE A 240 5.00 11.97 3.40
C PHE A 240 5.84 11.29 2.31
N LEU A 241 5.67 10.00 2.12
CA LEU A 241 6.29 9.24 1.04
C LEU A 241 5.37 9.30 -0.18
N LEU A 242 5.88 9.85 -1.26
CA LEU A 242 5.11 10.03 -2.50
C LEU A 242 5.18 8.79 -3.39
N LYS A 243 4.15 8.61 -4.22
CA LYS A 243 4.13 7.59 -5.28
C LYS A 243 5.27 7.86 -6.27
N GLY A 244 5.91 6.80 -6.77
CA GLY A 244 6.92 6.90 -7.83
C GLY A 244 6.28 7.03 -9.21
N ASN A 245 7.11 7.34 -10.22
CA ASN A 245 6.67 7.52 -11.61
C ASN A 245 6.03 6.27 -12.27
N ASN A 246 6.17 5.10 -11.65
CA ASN A 246 5.65 3.83 -12.16
C ASN A 246 4.26 3.49 -11.59
N SER A 247 3.61 4.41 -10.89
CA SER A 247 2.34 4.13 -10.18
C SER A 247 1.09 4.27 -11.05
N GLY A 248 1.21 4.54 -12.35
CA GLY A 248 0.09 4.66 -13.28
C GLY A 248 -0.68 5.99 -13.15
N TYR A 249 -1.80 6.07 -13.88
CA TYR A 249 -2.76 7.18 -13.79
C TYR A 249 -3.93 6.78 -12.90
N GLU A 250 -4.35 7.68 -12.03
CA GLU A 250 -5.53 7.53 -11.21
C GLU A 250 -6.45 8.73 -11.51
N ILE A 251 -7.61 8.46 -12.12
CA ILE A 251 -8.64 9.47 -12.43
C ILE A 251 -9.76 9.26 -11.43
N HIS A 252 -10.15 10.33 -10.75
CA HIS A 252 -11.32 10.39 -9.87
C HIS A 252 -12.41 11.26 -10.48
#